data_b08654f0290faf5effb6c075940b0baa
#
_entry.id   b08654f0290faf5effb6c075940b0baa
#
_cell.length_a   1.000
_cell.length_b   1.000
_cell.length_c   1.000
_cell.angle_alpha   90.00
_cell.angle_beta   90.00
_cell.angle_gamma   90.00
#
_symmetry.space_group_name_H-M   'P 1'
#
loop_
_entity.id
_entity.type
_entity.pdbx_description
1 polymer ?
#
loop_
_entity_poly.entity_id
_entity_poly.type
_entity_poly.pdbx_seq_one_letter_code
_entity_poly.pdbx_strand_id
1 'polypeptide(L)'
;MIKNKAIPYKGLIATVILFMLTSCTGMDFSGSSQEGTNTGQSYFPTKFRDFEVPNELQVDSSKTLIVNTSSFNGGMIALYGRLEVESLTGFFTQSMARNGWKLTGEAHYKNVLLAFSKANKNCMITIYEGELGTSTKVFAYMTEDLTTGGGGSSY
;
A
#
# COMPACT_ATOMS: atom_id res chain seq x y z
N MET A 1 28.70 41.14 46.84
CA MET A 1 29.90 41.18 45.97
C MET A 1 30.29 39.73 45.66
N ILE A 2 29.81 39.18 44.56
CA ILE A 2 30.10 37.78 44.14
C ILE A 2 31.22 37.89 43.10
N LYS A 3 32.41 37.38 43.44
CA LYS A 3 33.55 37.31 42.53
C LYS A 3 33.38 36.10 41.58
N ASN A 4 33.08 36.38 40.33
CA ASN A 4 33.11 35.37 39.28
C ASN A 4 34.58 34.98 38.99
N LYS A 5 34.93 33.75 39.35
CA LYS A 5 36.23 33.16 39.06
C LYS A 5 36.18 32.49 37.70
N ALA A 6 36.75 33.14 36.69
CA ALA A 6 36.83 32.56 35.33
C ALA A 6 37.75 31.33 35.34
N ILE A 7 37.20 30.18 34.87
CA ILE A 7 37.94 28.92 34.70
C ILE A 7 38.64 28.97 33.32
N PRO A 8 39.95 28.78 33.25
CA PRO A 8 40.67 28.80 31.96
C PRO A 8 40.34 27.55 31.12
N TYR A 9 39.57 27.77 30.06
CA TYR A 9 39.11 26.73 29.13
C TYR A 9 40.21 26.15 28.22
N LYS A 10 41.43 26.68 28.26
CA LYS A 10 42.53 26.22 27.39
C LYS A 10 42.95 24.75 27.59
N GLY A 11 42.71 24.15 28.77
CA GLY A 11 43.00 22.75 29.03
C GLY A 11 41.93 21.77 28.56
N LEU A 12 40.68 22.22 28.43
CA LEU A 12 39.55 21.36 28.09
C LEU A 12 39.48 21.03 26.59
N ILE A 13 39.99 21.94 25.75
CA ILE A 13 39.96 21.78 24.27
C ILE A 13 41.00 20.74 23.83
N ALA A 14 42.16 20.66 24.51
CA ALA A 14 43.21 19.70 24.17
C ALA A 14 42.82 18.24 24.45
N THR A 15 41.96 18.00 25.46
CA THR A 15 41.52 16.64 25.84
C THR A 15 40.40 16.10 24.93
N VAL A 16 39.59 16.98 24.33
CA VAL A 16 38.52 16.60 23.43
C VAL A 16 39.03 16.22 22.03
N ILE A 17 40.15 16.84 21.60
CA ILE A 17 40.71 16.56 20.25
C ILE A 17 41.43 15.18 20.21
N LEU A 18 41.93 14.68 21.33
CA LEU A 18 42.66 13.39 21.36
C LEU A 18 41.73 12.17 21.31
N PHE A 19 40.39 12.33 21.54
CA PHE A 19 39.44 11.22 21.54
C PHE A 19 38.78 10.96 20.16
N MET A 20 39.04 11.78 19.14
CA MET A 20 38.41 11.69 17.80
C MET A 20 39.26 10.90 16.78
N LEU A 21 40.38 10.29 17.14
CA LEU A 21 41.28 9.64 16.17
C LEU A 21 41.29 8.10 16.19
N THR A 22 40.35 7.44 16.89
CA THR A 22 40.31 5.97 16.93
C THR A 22 38.92 5.42 16.53
N SER A 23 38.43 5.80 15.37
CA SER A 23 37.25 5.13 14.79
C SER A 23 37.35 5.11 13.27
N CYS A 24 38.32 4.37 12.75
CA CYS A 24 38.31 3.88 11.37
C CYS A 24 38.51 2.37 11.46
N THR A 25 37.42 1.66 11.69
CA THR A 25 37.28 0.26 11.28
C THR A 25 36.23 0.21 10.18
N GLY A 26 36.65 -0.34 9.04
CA GLY A 26 35.90 -0.39 7.79
C GLY A 26 34.47 -0.90 7.95
N MET A 27 33.53 -0.07 7.56
CA MET A 27 32.25 -0.55 7.11
C MET A 27 32.34 -0.66 5.60
N ASP A 28 32.38 -1.88 5.11
CA ASP A 28 32.04 -2.19 3.74
C ASP A 28 30.63 -1.65 3.48
N PHE A 29 30.56 -0.47 2.90
CA PHE A 29 29.34 0.06 2.35
C PHE A 29 29.09 -0.66 1.03
N SER A 30 28.66 -1.92 1.11
CA SER A 30 27.91 -2.55 0.03
C SER A 30 26.61 -1.79 -0.12
N GLY A 31 26.62 -0.82 -1.00
CA GLY A 31 25.43 -0.12 -1.43
C GLY A 31 24.46 -1.09 -2.14
N SER A 32 23.70 -1.85 -1.37
CA SER A 32 22.41 -2.30 -1.84
C SER A 32 21.45 -1.15 -1.60
N SER A 33 21.13 -0.43 -2.66
CA SER A 33 19.93 0.38 -2.72
C SER A 33 18.76 -0.58 -2.51
N GLN A 34 18.42 -0.83 -1.25
CA GLN A 34 17.08 -1.29 -0.93
C GLN A 34 16.19 -0.08 -1.18
N GLU A 35 15.71 0.04 -2.42
CA GLU A 35 14.39 0.57 -2.65
C GLU A 35 13.50 -0.13 -1.63
N GLY A 36 13.06 0.64 -0.64
CA GLY A 36 12.13 0.17 0.38
C GLY A 36 10.81 -0.17 -0.29
N THR A 37 10.72 -1.34 -0.88
CA THR A 37 9.46 -2.01 -1.02
C THR A 37 8.98 -2.28 0.39
N ASN A 38 8.19 -1.36 0.93
CA ASN A 38 7.25 -1.67 1.99
C ASN A 38 6.34 -2.78 1.44
N THR A 39 6.81 -4.02 1.51
CA THR A 39 5.95 -5.19 1.48
C THR A 39 5.20 -5.18 2.81
N GLY A 40 4.33 -4.17 2.98
CA GLY A 40 3.32 -4.19 4.00
C GLY A 40 2.62 -5.54 3.88
N GLN A 41 2.47 -6.24 4.98
CA GLN A 41 1.74 -7.50 4.99
C GLN A 41 0.38 -7.27 4.36
N SER A 42 -0.04 -8.17 3.50
CA SER A 42 -1.30 -8.11 2.78
C SER A 42 -2.06 -9.41 2.93
N TYR A 43 -3.36 -9.39 2.68
CA TYR A 43 -4.23 -10.54 2.77
C TYR A 43 -5.29 -10.55 1.66
N PHE A 44 -5.96 -11.69 1.47
CA PHE A 44 -7.07 -11.82 0.54
C PHE A 44 -8.39 -11.86 1.32
N PRO A 45 -9.20 -10.78 1.27
CA PRO A 45 -10.36 -10.61 2.16
C PRO A 45 -11.55 -11.51 1.83
N THR A 46 -11.56 -12.13 0.66
CA THR A 46 -12.70 -12.90 0.15
C THR A 46 -12.24 -14.11 -0.68
N LYS A 47 -13.20 -14.76 -1.35
CA LYS A 47 -12.94 -15.82 -2.34
C LYS A 47 -12.20 -15.32 -3.60
N PHE A 48 -12.15 -14.01 -3.83
CA PHE A 48 -11.34 -13.43 -4.90
C PHE A 48 -9.86 -13.43 -4.49
N ARG A 49 -9.20 -14.56 -4.73
CA ARG A 49 -7.80 -14.81 -4.35
C ARG A 49 -6.78 -14.02 -5.17
N ASP A 50 -7.24 -13.21 -6.08
CA ASP A 50 -6.46 -12.33 -6.94
C ASP A 50 -6.71 -10.83 -6.63
N PHE A 51 -7.43 -10.54 -5.54
CA PHE A 51 -7.62 -9.20 -4.98
C PHE A 51 -6.95 -9.12 -3.60
N GLU A 52 -5.77 -8.55 -3.57
CA GLU A 52 -4.91 -8.40 -2.40
C GLU A 52 -5.16 -7.06 -1.71
N VAL A 53 -5.20 -7.05 -0.39
CA VAL A 53 -5.50 -5.88 0.45
C VAL A 53 -4.41 -5.70 1.50
N PRO A 54 -3.89 -4.49 1.74
CA PRO A 54 -2.93 -4.25 2.80
C PRO A 54 -3.55 -4.50 4.19
N ASN A 55 -2.78 -5.02 5.13
CA ASN A 55 -3.25 -5.38 6.47
C ASN A 55 -3.81 -4.21 7.28
N GLU A 56 -3.43 -3.01 6.94
CA GLU A 56 -3.91 -1.77 7.58
C GLU A 56 -5.36 -1.41 7.19
N LEU A 57 -5.89 -2.04 6.12
CA LEU A 57 -7.31 -1.93 5.78
C LEU A 57 -8.11 -3.08 6.38
N GLN A 58 -9.26 -2.75 6.92
CA GLN A 58 -10.23 -3.70 7.48
C GLN A 58 -11.48 -3.76 6.62
N VAL A 59 -12.08 -4.95 6.52
CA VAL A 59 -13.34 -5.14 5.80
C VAL A 59 -14.50 -4.61 6.65
N ASP A 60 -15.31 -3.73 6.07
CA ASP A 60 -16.61 -3.34 6.62
C ASP A 60 -17.68 -4.35 6.15
N SER A 61 -17.91 -5.38 6.97
CA SER A 61 -18.85 -6.44 6.65
C SER A 61 -20.30 -5.94 6.50
N SER A 62 -20.64 -4.82 7.14
CA SER A 62 -21.99 -4.24 7.06
C SER A 62 -22.28 -3.60 5.70
N LYS A 63 -21.23 -3.27 4.94
CA LYS A 63 -21.31 -2.64 3.62
C LYS A 63 -20.76 -3.54 2.50
N THR A 64 -20.27 -4.73 2.84
CA THR A 64 -19.75 -5.69 1.86
C THR A 64 -20.88 -6.59 1.39
N LEU A 65 -21.02 -6.72 0.08
CA LEU A 65 -21.99 -7.61 -0.57
C LEU A 65 -21.26 -8.53 -1.55
N ILE A 66 -21.41 -9.82 -1.38
CA ILE A 66 -20.87 -10.83 -2.31
C ILE A 66 -22.03 -11.67 -2.84
N VAL A 67 -22.08 -11.82 -4.17
CA VAL A 67 -23.06 -12.60 -4.91
C VAL A 67 -22.34 -13.72 -5.64
N ASN A 68 -22.80 -14.97 -5.44
CA ASN A 68 -22.27 -16.13 -6.15
C ASN A 68 -23.44 -16.90 -6.76
N THR A 69 -23.38 -17.14 -8.06
CA THR A 69 -24.31 -17.96 -8.81
C THR A 69 -23.56 -19.01 -9.63
N SER A 70 -24.25 -19.83 -10.37
CA SER A 70 -23.63 -20.82 -11.29
C SER A 70 -22.93 -20.17 -12.49
N SER A 71 -23.35 -18.96 -12.88
CA SER A 71 -22.84 -18.27 -14.07
C SER A 71 -22.07 -16.97 -13.76
N PHE A 72 -22.11 -16.51 -12.52
CA PHE A 72 -21.58 -15.20 -12.15
C PHE A 72 -21.09 -15.19 -10.69
N ASN A 73 -19.91 -14.65 -10.47
CA ASN A 73 -19.43 -14.21 -9.17
C ASN A 73 -19.24 -12.70 -9.20
N GLY A 74 -19.58 -12.02 -8.15
CA GLY A 74 -19.34 -10.59 -8.07
C GLY A 74 -19.75 -10.00 -6.75
N GLY A 75 -19.59 -8.68 -6.64
CA GLY A 75 -19.98 -7.96 -5.47
C GLY A 75 -19.17 -6.70 -5.24
N MET A 76 -19.37 -6.14 -4.07
CA MET A 76 -18.65 -4.98 -3.57
C MET A 76 -18.02 -5.31 -2.22
N ILE A 77 -16.72 -5.07 -2.09
CA ILE A 77 -16.02 -5.12 -0.82
C ILE A 77 -15.79 -3.69 -0.36
N ALA A 78 -16.27 -3.38 0.83
CA ALA A 78 -16.02 -2.12 1.50
C ALA A 78 -14.88 -2.29 2.50
N LEU A 79 -13.88 -1.41 2.42
CA LEU A 79 -12.70 -1.41 3.27
C LEU A 79 -12.52 -0.03 3.90
N TYR A 80 -11.91 0.01 5.08
CA TYR A 80 -11.56 1.25 5.76
C TYR A 80 -10.24 1.10 6.50
N GLY A 81 -9.51 2.19 6.65
CA GLY A 81 -8.24 2.22 7.38
C GLY A 81 -7.63 3.62 7.42
N ARG A 82 -6.42 3.72 7.95
CA ARG A 82 -5.66 4.97 8.03
C ARG A 82 -4.44 4.91 7.15
N LEU A 83 -4.66 4.99 5.86
CA LEU A 83 -3.62 5.00 4.83
C LEU A 83 -3.84 6.20 3.91
N GLU A 84 -2.76 6.75 3.41
CA GLU A 84 -2.81 7.81 2.42
C GLU A 84 -3.33 7.29 1.08
N VAL A 85 -4.12 8.11 0.38
CA VAL A 85 -4.75 7.77 -0.89
C VAL A 85 -3.70 7.40 -1.95
N GLU A 86 -2.58 8.14 -2.00
CA GLU A 86 -1.50 7.88 -2.95
C GLU A 86 -0.80 6.53 -2.68
N SER A 87 -0.52 6.23 -1.41
CA SER A 87 0.04 4.94 -1.00
C SER A 87 -0.87 3.77 -1.37
N LEU A 88 -2.19 3.91 -1.16
CA LEU A 88 -3.17 2.90 -1.56
C LEU A 88 -3.28 2.76 -3.08
N THR A 89 -3.24 3.85 -3.81
CA THR A 89 -3.25 3.85 -5.28
C THR A 89 -2.05 3.07 -5.81
N GLY A 90 -0.85 3.35 -5.31
CA GLY A 90 0.37 2.62 -5.64
C GLY A 90 0.30 1.15 -5.27
N PHE A 91 -0.19 0.82 -4.06
CA PHE A 91 -0.35 -0.55 -3.62
C PHE A 91 -1.29 -1.34 -4.54
N PHE A 92 -2.51 -0.83 -4.80
CA PHE A 92 -3.48 -1.54 -5.64
C PHE A 92 -2.99 -1.68 -7.08
N THR A 93 -2.38 -0.65 -7.66
CA THR A 93 -1.82 -0.74 -9.01
C THR A 93 -0.77 -1.84 -9.12
N GLN A 94 0.14 -1.93 -8.15
CA GLN A 94 1.20 -2.94 -8.15
C GLN A 94 0.67 -4.35 -7.81
N SER A 95 -0.16 -4.49 -6.76
CA SER A 95 -0.68 -5.79 -6.35
C SER A 95 -1.60 -6.39 -7.40
N MET A 96 -2.46 -5.59 -8.02
CA MET A 96 -3.32 -6.04 -9.11
C MET A 96 -2.48 -6.51 -10.32
N ALA A 97 -1.44 -5.76 -10.69
CA ALA A 97 -0.52 -6.17 -11.76
C ALA A 97 0.19 -7.50 -11.44
N ARG A 98 0.71 -7.68 -10.21
CA ARG A 98 1.32 -8.94 -9.76
C ARG A 98 0.34 -10.12 -9.84
N ASN A 99 -0.94 -9.88 -9.56
CA ASN A 99 -2.00 -10.87 -9.63
C ASN A 99 -2.60 -11.05 -11.05
N GLY A 100 -1.95 -10.49 -12.07
CA GLY A 100 -2.29 -10.67 -13.49
C GLY A 100 -3.45 -9.81 -14.00
N TRP A 101 -3.81 -8.75 -13.27
CA TRP A 101 -4.78 -7.75 -13.72
C TRP A 101 -4.10 -6.69 -14.60
N LYS A 102 -4.82 -6.18 -15.57
CA LYS A 102 -4.41 -5.06 -16.42
C LYS A 102 -5.19 -3.82 -16.01
N LEU A 103 -4.48 -2.74 -15.70
CA LEU A 103 -5.10 -1.42 -15.51
C LEU A 103 -5.65 -0.94 -16.86
N THR A 104 -6.94 -0.62 -16.90
CA THR A 104 -7.69 -0.20 -18.11
C THR A 104 -8.18 1.23 -18.02
N GLY A 105 -8.21 1.80 -16.82
CA GLY A 105 -8.60 3.20 -16.61
C GLY A 105 -8.20 3.69 -15.23
N GLU A 106 -7.88 4.97 -15.16
CA GLU A 106 -7.54 5.66 -13.92
C GLU A 106 -8.07 7.09 -13.99
N ALA A 107 -8.67 7.58 -12.90
CA ALA A 107 -9.16 8.94 -12.79
C ALA A 107 -8.91 9.48 -11.38
N HIS A 108 -8.39 10.71 -11.32
CA HIS A 108 -8.09 11.42 -10.09
C HIS A 108 -8.90 12.73 -10.05
N TYR A 109 -9.71 12.89 -9.01
CA TYR A 109 -10.40 14.13 -8.69
C TYR A 109 -10.50 14.27 -7.17
N LYS A 110 -11.69 14.29 -6.58
CA LYS A 110 -11.88 14.20 -5.12
C LYS A 110 -11.61 12.80 -4.58
N ASN A 111 -11.71 11.82 -5.45
CA ASN A 111 -11.48 10.41 -5.18
C ASN A 111 -10.59 9.86 -6.27
N VAL A 112 -9.91 8.75 -6.01
CA VAL A 112 -9.21 7.99 -7.04
C VAL A 112 -10.10 6.84 -7.49
N LEU A 113 -10.18 6.64 -8.80
CA LEU A 113 -10.84 5.50 -9.41
C LEU A 113 -9.82 4.74 -10.26
N LEU A 114 -9.70 3.44 -10.00
CA LEU A 114 -8.86 2.52 -10.76
C LEU A 114 -9.75 1.43 -11.35
N ALA A 115 -9.64 1.19 -12.65
CA ALA A 115 -10.35 0.13 -13.35
C ALA A 115 -9.36 -0.91 -13.87
N PHE A 116 -9.65 -2.17 -13.59
CA PHE A 116 -8.83 -3.31 -13.99
C PHE A 116 -9.64 -4.35 -14.72
N SER A 117 -9.00 -5.08 -15.65
CA SER A 117 -9.58 -6.25 -16.30
C SER A 117 -8.60 -7.43 -16.28
N LYS A 118 -9.16 -8.65 -16.25
CA LYS A 118 -8.40 -9.89 -16.29
C LYS A 118 -9.28 -11.00 -16.84
N ALA A 119 -8.98 -11.50 -18.06
CA ALA A 119 -9.78 -12.53 -18.73
C ALA A 119 -11.30 -12.23 -18.65
N ASN A 120 -12.04 -13.06 -17.88
CA ASN A 120 -13.48 -12.95 -17.66
C ASN A 120 -13.86 -12.13 -16.42
N LYS A 121 -12.93 -11.33 -15.88
CA LYS A 121 -13.12 -10.54 -14.65
C LYS A 121 -12.91 -9.06 -14.89
N ASN A 122 -13.68 -8.25 -14.17
CA ASN A 122 -13.45 -6.82 -14.06
C ASN A 122 -13.44 -6.41 -12.59
N CYS A 123 -12.60 -5.42 -12.28
CA CYS A 123 -12.53 -4.83 -10.95
C CYS A 123 -12.45 -3.32 -11.08
N MET A 124 -13.25 -2.61 -10.30
CA MET A 124 -13.20 -1.16 -10.17
C MET A 124 -12.98 -0.82 -8.70
N ILE A 125 -11.92 -0.08 -8.42
CA ILE A 125 -11.56 0.34 -7.06
C ILE A 125 -11.77 1.84 -6.97
N THR A 126 -12.52 2.29 -5.97
CA THR A 126 -12.64 3.71 -5.62
C THR A 126 -12.05 3.95 -4.25
N ILE A 127 -11.18 4.95 -4.14
CA ILE A 127 -10.49 5.34 -2.92
C ILE A 127 -10.95 6.74 -2.53
N TYR A 128 -11.53 6.86 -1.35
CA TYR A 128 -12.04 8.12 -0.79
C TYR A 128 -11.17 8.53 0.38
N GLU A 129 -10.67 9.74 0.33
CA GLU A 129 -10.08 10.37 1.51
C GLU A 129 -11.18 10.69 2.52
N GLY A 130 -10.96 10.33 3.77
CA GLY A 130 -11.87 10.69 4.85
C GLY A 130 -11.81 12.16 5.19
N GLU A 131 -12.90 12.70 5.71
CA GLU A 131 -12.94 14.08 6.21
C GLU A 131 -11.85 14.28 7.28
N LEU A 132 -11.08 15.37 7.15
CA LEU A 132 -9.99 15.75 8.06
C LEU A 132 -8.83 14.74 8.12
N GLY A 133 -8.62 13.91 7.10
CA GLY A 133 -7.53 12.94 7.07
C GLY A 133 -7.65 11.80 8.11
N THR A 134 -8.84 11.56 8.66
CA THR A 134 -9.03 10.63 9.79
C THR A 134 -9.14 9.18 9.37
N SER A 135 -9.65 8.88 8.18
CA SER A 135 -9.78 7.52 7.67
C SER A 135 -9.97 7.53 6.16
N THR A 136 -9.41 6.54 5.50
CA THR A 136 -9.61 6.30 4.07
C THR A 136 -10.63 5.17 3.90
N LYS A 137 -11.52 5.30 2.92
CA LYS A 137 -12.51 4.28 2.54
C LYS A 137 -12.20 3.80 1.13
N VAL A 138 -12.25 2.50 0.96
CA VAL A 138 -12.05 1.86 -0.35
C VAL A 138 -13.24 0.99 -0.66
N PHE A 139 -13.77 1.12 -1.89
CA PHE A 139 -14.79 0.22 -2.41
C PHE A 139 -14.24 -0.48 -3.64
N ALA A 140 -14.17 -1.80 -3.59
CA ALA A 140 -13.77 -2.64 -4.72
C ALA A 140 -15.00 -3.37 -5.25
N TYR A 141 -15.39 -3.05 -6.48
CA TYR A 141 -16.47 -3.70 -7.21
C TYR A 141 -15.86 -4.74 -8.13
N MET A 142 -16.23 -5.99 -7.97
CA MET A 142 -15.69 -7.10 -8.75
C MET A 142 -16.79 -7.89 -9.44
N THR A 143 -16.50 -8.32 -10.67
CA THR A 143 -17.34 -9.18 -11.46
C THR A 143 -16.51 -10.26 -12.14
N GLU A 144 -17.03 -11.47 -12.17
CA GLU A 144 -16.46 -12.62 -12.87
C GLU A 144 -17.57 -13.37 -13.60
N ASP A 145 -17.44 -13.49 -14.92
CA ASP A 145 -18.34 -14.28 -15.75
C ASP A 145 -17.81 -15.72 -15.80
N LEU A 146 -18.59 -16.66 -15.27
CA LEU A 146 -18.24 -18.08 -15.24
C LEU A 146 -18.65 -18.82 -16.51
N THR A 147 -19.44 -18.18 -17.40
CA THR A 147 -19.90 -18.81 -18.65
C THR A 147 -18.85 -18.81 -19.75
N THR A 148 -17.91 -17.86 -19.72
CA THR A 148 -16.86 -17.70 -20.74
C THR A 148 -15.70 -18.71 -20.61
N GLY A 149 -15.67 -19.52 -19.56
CA GLY A 149 -14.64 -20.56 -19.35
C GLY A 149 -14.93 -21.92 -20.00
N GLY A 150 -16.08 -22.09 -20.63
CA GLY A 150 -16.55 -23.37 -21.20
C GLY A 150 -16.91 -23.25 -22.68
N GLY A 151 -15.95 -23.52 -23.57
CA GLY A 151 -16.25 -23.91 -24.94
C GLY A 151 -16.16 -22.81 -26.01
N GLY A 152 -15.00 -22.73 -26.63
CA GLY A 152 -14.94 -22.38 -28.03
C GLY A 152 -15.76 -23.37 -28.84
N SER A 153 -16.99 -23.03 -29.18
CA SER A 153 -17.70 -23.66 -30.26
C SER A 153 -17.73 -22.66 -31.40
N SER A 154 -16.81 -22.86 -32.32
CA SER A 154 -16.83 -22.28 -33.65
C SER A 154 -18.12 -22.70 -34.35
N TYR A 155 -18.86 -21.74 -34.83
CA TYR A 155 -19.73 -21.86 -35.99
C TYR A 155 -19.11 -21.15 -37.17
#